data_a316a23bb78d426624d3b73b02f28312
#
_entry.id   a316a23bb78d426624d3b73b02f28312
#
_cell.length_a   1.000
_cell.length_b   1.000
_cell.length_c   1.000
_cell.angle_alpha   90.00
_cell.angle_beta   90.00
_cell.angle_gamma   90.00
#
_symmetry.space_group_name_H-M   'P 1'
#
loop_
_entity.id
_entity.type
_entity.pdbx_description
1 polymer ?
#
loop_
_entity_poly.entity_id
_entity_poly.type
_entity_poly.pdbx_seq_one_letter_code
_entity_poly.pdbx_strand_id
1 'polypeptide(L)'
;RDVERSRGLGDVYKRQDSHIHTMFSSDSEENPVNVVNNAISLGFKHICFTDHNDFDAPLEDGKVMFDLDFPEYIKYFQNLKESYKNKINIHIGVEQGLMRSVADRVNAYDSAKQLDFIIGSSHLVYGEDPYYPEFWEKRSAKDTVLTYYESILDNLGCCHNFDVYGHLDYIARYIPANSYTYNWHDFNDLICIILKTIIEQGKGIEVNTAGLKYGMPEPNPCLDIVKMYHDLGGEIITVGSDAHEVKFFAYRFDVVADMLKNAGFNYYTIFNERKPEFIRL
;
A
#
# COMPACT_ATOMS: atom_id res chain seq x y z
N ARG A 1 -36.34 4.45 -5.23
CA ARG A 1 -35.54 5.00 -4.08
C ARG A 1 -34.23 4.23 -3.88
N ASP A 2 -34.19 2.92 -4.13
CA ASP A 2 -32.94 2.11 -3.97
C ASP A 2 -31.94 2.31 -5.11
N VAL A 3 -32.40 2.67 -6.31
CA VAL A 3 -31.52 2.95 -7.48
C VAL A 3 -30.76 4.28 -7.34
N GLU A 4 -31.31 5.27 -6.63
CA GLU A 4 -30.60 6.55 -6.38
C GLU A 4 -29.55 6.43 -5.28
N ARG A 5 -29.77 5.59 -4.26
CA ARG A 5 -28.74 5.28 -3.23
C ARG A 5 -27.54 4.54 -3.83
N SER A 6 -27.79 3.61 -4.74
CA SER A 6 -26.77 2.86 -5.47
C SER A 6 -25.93 3.76 -6.40
N ARG A 7 -26.51 4.80 -7.02
CA ARG A 7 -25.77 5.74 -7.88
C ARG A 7 -24.84 6.67 -7.11
N GLY A 8 -25.24 7.14 -5.93
CA GLY A 8 -24.42 8.04 -5.10
C GLY A 8 -23.23 7.34 -4.42
N LEU A 9 -23.40 6.09 -4.00
CA LEU A 9 -22.32 5.28 -3.41
C LEU A 9 -21.32 4.80 -4.49
N GLY A 10 -21.79 4.44 -5.68
CA GLY A 10 -20.94 3.96 -6.77
C GLY A 10 -19.92 4.97 -7.30
N ASP A 11 -20.14 6.28 -7.12
CA ASP A 11 -19.23 7.32 -7.62
C ASP A 11 -18.06 7.62 -6.69
N VAL A 12 -18.19 7.33 -5.39
CA VAL A 12 -17.11 7.53 -4.40
C VAL A 12 -15.98 6.52 -4.60
N TYR A 13 -16.31 5.27 -4.94
CA TYR A 13 -15.32 4.18 -5.13
C TYR A 13 -14.49 4.30 -6.42
N LYS A 14 -14.90 5.18 -7.35
CA LYS A 14 -14.29 5.32 -8.68
C LYS A 14 -13.35 6.51 -8.79
N ARG A 15 -12.80 6.99 -7.66
CA ARG A 15 -12.00 8.21 -7.73
C ARG A 15 -10.53 7.93 -7.89
N GLN A 16 -9.95 7.03 -7.11
CA GLN A 16 -8.56 6.61 -7.26
C GLN A 16 -8.32 5.21 -6.71
N ASP A 17 -7.49 4.44 -7.42
CA ASP A 17 -6.71 3.33 -6.90
C ASP A 17 -5.27 3.80 -6.75
N SER A 18 -4.74 3.74 -5.51
CA SER A 18 -3.44 4.32 -5.18
C SER A 18 -2.32 3.29 -5.08
N HIS A 19 -2.59 1.99 -5.35
CA HIS A 19 -1.61 0.93 -5.22
C HIS A 19 -1.79 -0.09 -6.35
N ILE A 20 -0.96 0.03 -7.38
CA ILE A 20 -1.07 -0.75 -8.62
C ILE A 20 0.33 -1.12 -9.11
N HIS A 21 0.53 -2.41 -9.41
CA HIS A 21 1.76 -2.95 -9.99
C HIS A 21 1.61 -3.26 -11.46
N THR A 22 2.70 -3.22 -12.18
CA THR A 22 2.76 -3.45 -13.63
C THR A 22 4.00 -4.26 -14.00
N MET A 23 4.26 -4.39 -15.29
CA MET A 23 5.46 -5.06 -15.81
C MET A 23 6.80 -4.45 -15.35
N PHE A 24 6.77 -3.37 -14.57
CA PHE A 24 7.96 -2.79 -13.92
C PHE A 24 8.23 -3.42 -12.55
N SER A 25 7.26 -4.10 -11.96
CA SER A 25 7.45 -4.96 -10.79
C SER A 25 7.83 -6.36 -11.23
N SER A 26 8.80 -6.99 -10.56
CA SER A 26 9.31 -8.32 -10.96
C SER A 26 8.28 -9.45 -10.87
N ASP A 27 7.19 -9.24 -10.14
CA ASP A 27 6.09 -10.19 -9.88
C ASP A 27 4.80 -9.85 -10.65
N SER A 28 4.86 -8.91 -11.61
CA SER A 28 3.73 -8.57 -12.47
C SER A 28 4.12 -8.53 -13.95
N GLU A 29 3.27 -9.07 -14.80
CA GLU A 29 3.38 -8.96 -16.26
C GLU A 29 2.33 -7.97 -16.83
N GLU A 30 1.61 -7.23 -15.97
CA GLU A 30 0.49 -6.42 -16.41
C GLU A 30 0.94 -5.18 -17.19
N ASN A 31 0.34 -4.97 -18.34
CA ASN A 31 0.64 -3.80 -19.17
C ASN A 31 -0.08 -2.56 -18.61
N PRO A 32 0.62 -1.47 -18.29
CA PRO A 32 0.01 -0.23 -17.76
C PRO A 32 -1.12 0.31 -18.63
N VAL A 33 -1.06 0.15 -19.95
CA VAL A 33 -2.12 0.59 -20.88
C VAL A 33 -3.43 -0.16 -20.64
N ASN A 34 -3.38 -1.46 -20.30
CA ASN A 34 -4.58 -2.24 -19.98
C ASN A 34 -5.24 -1.70 -18.71
N VAL A 35 -4.44 -1.41 -17.68
CA VAL A 35 -4.91 -0.84 -16.41
C VAL A 35 -5.59 0.51 -16.65
N VAL A 36 -4.95 1.42 -17.41
CA VAL A 36 -5.52 2.73 -17.75
C VAL A 36 -6.85 2.60 -18.48
N ASN A 37 -6.91 1.74 -19.49
CA ASN A 37 -8.15 1.54 -20.27
C ASN A 37 -9.27 0.93 -19.41
N ASN A 38 -8.94 0.00 -18.53
CA ASN A 38 -9.88 -0.57 -17.57
C ASN A 38 -10.40 0.49 -16.60
N ALA A 39 -9.51 1.29 -16.00
CA ALA A 39 -9.87 2.38 -15.10
C ALA A 39 -10.82 3.38 -15.75
N ILE A 40 -10.53 3.79 -17.00
CA ILE A 40 -11.41 4.66 -17.78
C ILE A 40 -12.78 4.02 -17.99
N SER A 41 -12.83 2.73 -18.37
CA SER A 41 -14.08 1.99 -18.59
C SER A 41 -14.95 1.90 -17.34
N LEU A 42 -14.32 1.82 -16.18
CA LEU A 42 -14.97 1.80 -14.86
C LEU A 42 -15.33 3.20 -14.34
N GLY A 43 -14.88 4.26 -15.03
CA GLY A 43 -15.20 5.66 -14.68
C GLY A 43 -14.28 6.27 -13.62
N PHE A 44 -13.11 5.68 -13.38
CA PHE A 44 -12.10 6.26 -12.49
C PHE A 44 -11.60 7.60 -13.03
N LYS A 45 -11.24 8.50 -12.11
CA LYS A 45 -10.72 9.84 -12.43
C LYS A 45 -9.22 9.95 -12.22
N HIS A 46 -8.70 9.16 -11.29
CA HIS A 46 -7.30 9.12 -10.91
C HIS A 46 -6.85 7.67 -10.75
N ILE A 47 -5.62 7.38 -11.11
CA ILE A 47 -4.91 6.14 -10.78
C ILE A 47 -3.47 6.49 -10.41
N CYS A 48 -2.87 5.70 -9.52
CA CYS A 48 -1.46 5.83 -9.19
C CYS A 48 -0.76 4.49 -9.39
N PHE A 49 0.24 4.46 -10.26
CA PHE A 49 1.12 3.31 -10.39
C PHE A 49 2.20 3.39 -9.32
N THR A 50 2.45 2.27 -8.65
CA THR A 50 3.32 2.18 -7.48
C THR A 50 4.13 0.89 -7.51
N ASP A 51 4.82 0.65 -8.63
CA ASP A 51 5.64 -0.54 -8.79
C ASP A 51 6.70 -0.65 -7.68
N HIS A 52 7.10 -1.87 -7.37
CA HIS A 52 8.06 -2.18 -6.31
C HIS A 52 9.42 -1.55 -6.53
N ASN A 53 10.01 -1.04 -5.43
CA ASN A 53 11.40 -0.66 -5.34
C ASN A 53 11.97 -1.09 -3.98
N ASP A 54 12.40 -2.34 -3.91
CA ASP A 54 12.92 -2.96 -2.69
C ASP A 54 14.43 -3.10 -2.78
N PHE A 55 15.16 -2.11 -2.24
CA PHE A 55 16.60 -2.18 -2.21
C PHE A 55 17.10 -3.38 -1.40
N ASP A 56 18.10 -4.09 -1.95
CA ASP A 56 18.72 -5.26 -1.35
C ASP A 56 17.72 -6.42 -1.10
N ALA A 57 16.65 -6.52 -1.94
CA ALA A 57 15.78 -7.68 -1.95
C ALA A 57 16.58 -8.96 -2.23
N PRO A 58 16.19 -10.12 -1.66
CA PRO A 58 16.84 -11.37 -1.94
C PRO A 58 16.88 -11.68 -3.44
N LEU A 59 17.99 -12.31 -3.88
CA LEU A 59 18.09 -12.75 -5.27
C LEU A 59 17.21 -13.97 -5.49
N GLU A 60 16.42 -13.95 -6.56
CA GLU A 60 15.69 -15.14 -7.03
C GLU A 60 16.40 -15.69 -8.28
N ASP A 61 16.79 -16.96 -8.25
CA ASP A 61 17.57 -17.60 -9.32
C ASP A 61 18.79 -16.80 -9.78
N GLY A 62 19.43 -16.07 -8.83
CA GLY A 62 20.59 -15.22 -9.08
C GLY A 62 20.27 -13.90 -9.77
N LYS A 63 19.02 -13.53 -9.90
CA LYS A 63 18.56 -12.24 -10.44
C LYS A 63 18.22 -11.27 -9.33
N VAL A 64 18.54 -10.01 -9.53
CA VAL A 64 18.07 -8.90 -8.70
C VAL A 64 16.56 -8.75 -8.93
N MET A 65 15.79 -8.85 -7.86
CA MET A 65 14.35 -8.66 -7.90
C MET A 65 14.00 -7.31 -7.31
N PHE A 66 12.88 -6.73 -7.76
CA PHE A 66 12.29 -5.52 -7.20
C PHE A 66 13.22 -4.28 -7.18
N ASP A 67 14.25 -4.24 -8.06
CA ASP A 67 15.12 -3.08 -8.26
C ASP A 67 14.65 -2.31 -9.51
N LEU A 68 14.00 -1.17 -9.29
CA LEU A 68 13.32 -0.42 -10.33
C LEU A 68 14.33 0.40 -11.16
N ASP A 69 14.36 0.20 -12.50
CA ASP A 69 15.02 1.13 -13.42
C ASP A 69 14.25 2.45 -13.46
N PHE A 70 14.58 3.32 -12.52
CA PHE A 70 13.82 4.53 -12.27
C PHE A 70 13.79 5.51 -13.47
N PRO A 71 14.89 5.77 -14.21
CA PRO A 71 14.86 6.58 -15.41
C PRO A 71 13.92 6.06 -16.49
N GLU A 72 13.89 4.75 -16.73
CA GLU A 72 12.99 4.12 -17.69
C GLU A 72 11.54 4.20 -17.21
N TYR A 73 11.29 3.88 -15.95
CA TYR A 73 9.99 3.96 -15.28
C TYR A 73 9.35 5.34 -15.42
N ILE A 74 10.04 6.38 -14.97
CA ILE A 74 9.56 7.76 -15.05
C ILE A 74 9.28 8.18 -16.50
N LYS A 75 10.20 7.91 -17.41
CA LYS A 75 10.02 8.24 -18.83
C LYS A 75 8.78 7.57 -19.43
N TYR A 76 8.56 6.29 -19.10
CA TYR A 76 7.41 5.54 -19.58
C TYR A 76 6.10 6.17 -19.09
N PHE A 77 5.98 6.36 -17.77
CA PHE A 77 4.75 6.89 -17.19
C PHE A 77 4.49 8.36 -17.49
N GLN A 78 5.51 9.19 -17.70
CA GLN A 78 5.33 10.55 -18.20
C GLN A 78 4.74 10.56 -19.61
N ASN A 79 5.19 9.69 -20.50
CA ASN A 79 4.61 9.54 -21.85
C ASN A 79 3.16 9.00 -21.78
N LEU A 80 2.88 8.06 -20.90
CA LEU A 80 1.54 7.52 -20.68
C LEU A 80 0.60 8.60 -20.13
N LYS A 81 1.04 9.37 -19.13
CA LYS A 81 0.32 10.51 -18.54
C LYS A 81 -0.06 11.54 -19.62
N GLU A 82 0.88 11.92 -20.48
CA GLU A 82 0.62 12.85 -21.59
C GLU A 82 -0.39 12.28 -22.59
N SER A 83 -0.27 11.00 -22.94
CA SER A 83 -1.17 10.33 -23.90
C SER A 83 -2.62 10.24 -23.42
N TYR A 84 -2.85 10.23 -22.10
CA TYR A 84 -4.17 10.06 -21.50
C TYR A 84 -4.68 11.30 -20.74
N LYS A 85 -3.97 12.43 -20.76
CA LYS A 85 -4.21 13.65 -19.96
C LYS A 85 -5.64 14.21 -20.00
N ASN A 86 -6.37 13.96 -21.09
CA ASN A 86 -7.77 14.43 -21.26
C ASN A 86 -8.81 13.38 -20.85
N LYS A 87 -8.39 12.19 -20.39
CA LYS A 87 -9.26 11.07 -20.08
C LYS A 87 -9.23 10.67 -18.63
N ILE A 88 -8.03 10.63 -18.03
CA ILE A 88 -7.79 10.21 -16.66
C ILE A 88 -6.50 10.86 -16.16
N ASN A 89 -6.45 11.16 -14.85
CA ASN A 89 -5.22 11.63 -14.20
C ASN A 89 -4.39 10.43 -13.78
N ILE A 90 -3.18 10.30 -14.34
CA ILE A 90 -2.22 9.27 -13.98
C ILE A 90 -1.20 9.90 -13.04
N HIS A 91 -1.06 9.34 -11.85
CA HIS A 91 -0.03 9.67 -10.87
C HIS A 91 1.09 8.65 -10.95
N ILE A 92 2.31 9.09 -10.73
CA ILE A 92 3.51 8.26 -10.77
C ILE A 92 4.01 8.12 -9.34
N GLY A 93 3.89 6.95 -8.78
CA GLY A 93 4.36 6.63 -7.44
C GLY A 93 5.35 5.47 -7.45
N VAL A 94 5.66 4.98 -6.27
CA VAL A 94 6.46 3.79 -6.04
C VAL A 94 6.04 3.16 -4.71
N GLU A 95 6.06 1.84 -4.63
CA GLU A 95 6.05 1.13 -3.37
C GLU A 95 7.50 0.84 -2.96
N GLN A 96 7.97 1.57 -1.95
CA GLN A 96 9.34 1.51 -1.46
C GLN A 96 9.46 0.56 -0.29
N GLY A 97 10.22 -0.50 -0.45
CA GLY A 97 10.59 -1.38 0.64
C GLY A 97 11.42 -0.64 1.71
N LEU A 98 10.96 -0.71 2.95
CA LEU A 98 11.60 -0.06 4.08
C LEU A 98 12.36 -1.09 4.91
N MET A 99 13.64 -0.82 5.12
CA MET A 99 14.49 -1.63 5.98
C MET A 99 15.64 -0.78 6.53
N ARG A 100 16.01 -1.00 7.78
CA ARG A 100 17.11 -0.25 8.45
C ARG A 100 18.41 -0.28 7.64
N SER A 101 18.76 -1.42 7.04
CA SER A 101 20.01 -1.58 6.27
C SER A 101 20.10 -0.71 5.03
N VAL A 102 18.96 -0.30 4.46
CA VAL A 102 18.87 0.52 3.25
C VAL A 102 18.37 1.94 3.52
N ALA A 103 18.23 2.34 4.77
CA ALA A 103 17.64 3.61 5.18
C ALA A 103 18.34 4.83 4.54
N ASP A 104 19.66 4.82 4.45
CA ASP A 104 20.42 5.92 3.82
C ASP A 104 20.07 6.05 2.33
N ARG A 105 19.89 4.92 1.62
CA ARG A 105 19.47 4.92 0.20
C ARG A 105 18.04 5.41 0.04
N VAL A 106 17.12 4.93 0.88
CA VAL A 106 15.72 5.36 0.88
C VAL A 106 15.61 6.87 1.13
N ASN A 107 16.34 7.39 2.11
CA ASN A 107 16.27 8.81 2.48
C ASN A 107 16.96 9.73 1.47
N ALA A 108 18.04 9.25 0.82
CA ALA A 108 18.79 9.99 -0.19
C ALA A 108 18.22 9.87 -1.62
N TYR A 109 17.07 9.20 -1.79
CA TYR A 109 16.49 8.92 -3.10
C TYR A 109 16.02 10.21 -3.80
N ASP A 110 16.95 10.88 -4.47
CA ASP A 110 16.72 12.17 -5.17
C ASP A 110 15.65 12.06 -6.27
N SER A 111 15.52 10.90 -6.88
CA SER A 111 14.52 10.62 -7.91
C SER A 111 13.09 10.69 -7.36
N ALA A 112 12.91 10.56 -6.04
CA ALA A 112 11.63 10.75 -5.38
C ALA A 112 10.97 12.10 -5.66
N LYS A 113 11.74 13.13 -6.02
CA LYS A 113 11.23 14.45 -6.41
C LYS A 113 10.40 14.43 -7.70
N GLN A 114 10.48 13.38 -8.48
CA GLN A 114 9.72 13.20 -9.72
C GLN A 114 8.45 12.37 -9.52
N LEU A 115 8.22 11.89 -8.29
CA LEU A 115 7.06 11.09 -7.93
C LEU A 115 5.94 11.94 -7.37
N ASP A 116 4.71 11.50 -7.64
CA ASP A 116 3.51 12.05 -7.02
C ASP A 116 3.22 11.42 -5.65
N PHE A 117 3.70 10.16 -5.42
CA PHE A 117 3.35 9.39 -4.23
C PHE A 117 4.39 8.29 -3.91
N ILE A 118 4.63 8.03 -2.63
CA ILE A 118 5.47 6.91 -2.18
C ILE A 118 4.74 6.17 -1.05
N ILE A 119 4.49 4.88 -1.25
CA ILE A 119 4.09 3.96 -0.21
C ILE A 119 5.38 3.40 0.41
N GLY A 120 5.50 3.43 1.73
CA GLY A 120 6.57 2.76 2.44
C GLY A 120 6.06 1.44 3.01
N SER A 121 6.67 0.31 2.65
CA SER A 121 6.18 -1.03 3.01
C SER A 121 7.25 -1.88 3.66
N SER A 122 6.87 -2.75 4.61
CA SER A 122 7.75 -3.77 5.19
C SER A 122 7.49 -5.11 4.52
N HIS A 123 8.18 -5.38 3.40
CA HIS A 123 8.14 -6.68 2.74
C HIS A 123 9.11 -7.66 3.40
N LEU A 124 10.25 -7.16 3.84
CA LEU A 124 11.28 -7.94 4.51
C LEU A 124 11.35 -7.60 5.99
N VAL A 125 11.49 -8.62 6.82
CA VAL A 125 11.70 -8.52 8.26
C VAL A 125 13.17 -8.79 8.55
N TYR A 126 13.95 -7.72 8.79
CA TYR A 126 15.40 -7.81 8.99
C TYR A 126 16.15 -8.56 7.87
N GLY A 127 15.70 -8.39 6.62
CA GLY A 127 16.28 -9.02 5.42
C GLY A 127 15.72 -10.40 5.09
N GLU A 128 14.71 -10.88 5.79
CA GLU A 128 14.07 -12.16 5.55
C GLU A 128 12.64 -11.95 5.04
N ASP A 129 12.25 -12.72 4.03
CA ASP A 129 10.91 -12.61 3.43
C ASP A 129 9.91 -13.56 4.12
N PRO A 130 8.81 -13.02 4.69
CA PRO A 130 7.74 -13.81 5.29
C PRO A 130 7.03 -14.78 4.36
N TYR A 131 7.17 -14.60 3.04
CA TYR A 131 6.62 -15.51 2.04
C TYR A 131 7.21 -16.92 2.15
N TYR A 132 8.48 -17.05 2.54
CA TYR A 132 9.17 -18.33 2.61
C TYR A 132 8.93 -19.06 3.94
N PRO A 133 8.68 -20.39 3.92
CA PRO A 133 8.42 -21.16 5.14
C PRO A 133 9.54 -21.08 6.18
N GLU A 134 10.80 -20.97 5.74
CA GLU A 134 11.98 -20.91 6.61
C GLU A 134 11.97 -19.70 7.57
N PHE A 135 11.29 -18.62 7.18
CA PHE A 135 11.07 -17.45 8.04
C PHE A 135 10.31 -17.81 9.31
N TRP A 136 9.35 -18.74 9.21
CA TRP A 136 8.44 -19.13 10.28
C TRP A 136 9.00 -20.23 11.19
N GLU A 137 10.09 -20.90 10.79
CA GLU A 137 10.67 -22.03 11.55
C GLU A 137 11.49 -21.58 12.78
N LYS A 138 11.90 -20.32 12.85
CA LYS A 138 12.85 -19.80 13.83
C LYS A 138 12.24 -19.51 15.21
N ARG A 139 10.93 -19.29 15.28
CA ARG A 139 10.20 -18.89 16.50
C ARG A 139 8.73 -19.28 16.38
N SER A 140 7.96 -19.11 17.46
CA SER A 140 6.51 -19.30 17.36
C SER A 140 5.91 -18.31 16.36
N ALA A 141 4.82 -18.68 15.68
CA ALA A 141 4.17 -17.78 14.73
C ALA A 141 3.73 -16.44 15.37
N LYS A 142 3.30 -16.46 16.64
CA LYS A 142 3.00 -15.25 17.41
C LYS A 142 4.22 -14.36 17.62
N ASP A 143 5.37 -14.94 18.01
CA ASP A 143 6.61 -14.18 18.19
C ASP A 143 7.17 -13.67 16.86
N THR A 144 6.90 -14.40 15.78
CA THR A 144 7.27 -13.96 14.42
C THR A 144 6.46 -12.72 14.02
N VAL A 145 5.15 -12.70 14.28
CA VAL A 145 4.31 -11.51 14.06
C VAL A 145 4.75 -10.34 14.93
N LEU A 146 5.12 -10.59 16.20
CA LEU A 146 5.68 -9.55 17.08
C LEU A 146 6.96 -8.96 16.45
N THR A 147 7.87 -9.81 15.98
CA THR A 147 9.13 -9.37 15.33
C THR A 147 8.87 -8.51 14.08
N TYR A 148 7.81 -8.83 13.31
CA TYR A 148 7.39 -8.01 12.18
C TYR A 148 7.00 -6.60 12.62
N TYR A 149 6.16 -6.44 13.64
CA TYR A 149 5.78 -5.12 14.14
C TYR A 149 6.95 -4.36 14.75
N GLU A 150 7.88 -5.05 15.43
CA GLU A 150 9.12 -4.46 15.91
C GLU A 150 9.96 -3.92 14.74
N SER A 151 10.04 -4.65 13.63
CA SER A 151 10.76 -4.20 12.44
C SER A 151 10.13 -2.96 11.80
N ILE A 152 8.79 -2.85 11.82
CA ILE A 152 8.09 -1.63 11.37
C ILE A 152 8.53 -0.43 12.21
N LEU A 153 8.55 -0.55 13.52
CA LEU A 153 8.96 0.54 14.40
C LEU A 153 10.43 0.93 14.19
N ASP A 154 11.31 -0.06 13.96
CA ASP A 154 12.71 0.18 13.59
C ASP A 154 12.83 0.93 12.26
N ASN A 155 12.02 0.54 11.25
CA ASN A 155 12.00 1.18 9.94
C ASN A 155 11.50 2.64 10.04
N LEU A 156 10.45 2.89 10.81
CA LEU A 156 9.95 4.24 11.09
C LEU A 156 10.99 5.12 11.79
N GLY A 157 11.87 4.52 12.60
CA GLY A 157 12.96 5.23 13.29
C GLY A 157 14.10 5.69 12.38
N CYS A 158 14.17 5.21 11.13
CA CYS A 158 15.31 5.50 10.24
C CYS A 158 14.91 5.81 8.79
N CYS A 159 13.78 5.36 8.29
CA CYS A 159 13.30 5.63 6.93
C CYS A 159 12.23 6.73 6.97
N HIS A 160 12.44 7.83 6.23
CA HIS A 160 11.55 9.00 6.31
C HIS A 160 11.00 9.44 4.95
N ASN A 161 11.51 8.90 3.84
CA ASN A 161 11.14 9.31 2.49
C ASN A 161 9.99 8.47 1.92
N PHE A 162 8.82 8.51 2.57
CA PHE A 162 7.56 7.94 2.12
C PHE A 162 6.39 8.84 2.55
N ASP A 163 5.18 8.58 2.08
CA ASP A 163 3.98 9.38 2.38
C ASP A 163 2.98 8.64 3.27
N VAL A 164 2.76 7.35 2.98
CA VAL A 164 1.91 6.47 3.79
C VAL A 164 2.60 5.15 4.05
N TYR A 165 2.25 4.50 5.16
CA TYR A 165 2.67 3.12 5.43
C TYR A 165 1.69 2.15 4.78
N GLY A 166 2.18 1.29 3.89
CA GLY A 166 1.40 0.29 3.16
C GLY A 166 0.95 -0.85 4.07
N HIS A 167 -0.19 -1.47 3.76
CA HIS A 167 -0.73 -2.73 4.31
C HIS A 167 -0.14 -3.17 5.67
N LEU A 168 -0.33 -2.36 6.71
CA LEU A 168 0.37 -2.41 8.01
C LEU A 168 0.43 -3.81 8.68
N ASP A 169 -0.58 -4.65 8.48
CA ASP A 169 -0.65 -6.01 9.01
C ASP A 169 -0.44 -7.10 7.93
N TYR A 170 0.34 -6.77 6.90
CA TYR A 170 0.71 -7.64 5.77
C TYR A 170 1.12 -9.05 6.18
N ILE A 171 1.86 -9.17 7.28
CA ILE A 171 2.34 -10.45 7.83
C ILE A 171 1.22 -11.46 8.09
N ALA A 172 0.00 -10.98 8.39
CA ALA A 172 -1.13 -11.82 8.78
C ALA A 172 -1.52 -12.84 7.68
N ARG A 173 -1.29 -12.51 6.41
CA ARG A 173 -1.62 -13.37 5.26
C ARG A 173 -0.67 -14.58 5.10
N TYR A 174 0.50 -14.54 5.70
CA TYR A 174 1.53 -15.57 5.57
C TYR A 174 1.63 -16.51 6.77
N ILE A 175 0.86 -16.28 7.82
CA ILE A 175 0.88 -17.12 9.02
C ILE A 175 0.58 -18.57 8.62
N PRO A 176 1.46 -19.53 8.93
CA PRO A 176 1.24 -20.94 8.58
C PRO A 176 -0.06 -21.48 9.19
N ALA A 177 -0.80 -22.24 8.39
CA ALA A 177 -2.09 -22.80 8.81
C ALA A 177 -1.95 -23.59 10.13
N ASN A 178 -2.89 -23.38 11.03
CA ASN A 178 -2.96 -24.01 12.36
C ASN A 178 -1.81 -23.69 13.32
N SER A 179 -0.91 -22.74 12.99
CA SER A 179 0.18 -22.34 13.90
C SER A 179 -0.26 -21.22 14.87
N TYR A 180 -1.01 -20.24 14.38
CA TYR A 180 -1.51 -19.12 15.15
C TYR A 180 -2.72 -18.49 14.42
N THR A 181 -3.77 -18.14 15.16
CA THR A 181 -4.86 -17.32 14.60
C THR A 181 -4.54 -15.86 14.87
N TYR A 182 -4.31 -15.09 13.81
CA TYR A 182 -3.99 -13.68 13.94
C TYR A 182 -5.06 -12.95 14.74
N ASN A 183 -4.61 -12.22 15.76
CA ASN A 183 -5.43 -11.34 16.57
C ASN A 183 -4.62 -10.09 16.88
N TRP A 184 -4.98 -8.96 16.28
CA TRP A 184 -4.26 -7.70 16.44
C TRP A 184 -4.19 -7.22 17.90
N HIS A 185 -5.16 -7.59 18.76
CA HIS A 185 -5.14 -7.25 20.18
C HIS A 185 -3.91 -7.80 20.92
N ASP A 186 -3.32 -8.89 20.43
CA ASP A 186 -2.09 -9.43 21.02
C ASP A 186 -0.89 -8.49 20.86
N PHE A 187 -0.99 -7.51 19.94
CA PHE A 187 0.04 -6.54 19.58
C PHE A 187 -0.43 -5.09 19.77
N ASN A 188 -1.55 -4.87 20.42
CA ASN A 188 -2.24 -3.58 20.54
C ASN A 188 -1.32 -2.43 20.93
N ASP A 189 -0.50 -2.61 21.97
CA ASP A 189 0.37 -1.54 22.48
C ASP A 189 1.44 -1.14 21.44
N LEU A 190 2.02 -2.12 20.75
CA LEU A 190 3.01 -1.88 19.71
C LEU A 190 2.40 -1.24 18.47
N ILE A 191 1.24 -1.72 18.02
CA ILE A 191 0.47 -1.10 16.91
C ILE A 191 0.11 0.35 17.26
N CYS A 192 -0.32 0.61 18.49
CA CYS A 192 -0.62 1.98 18.95
C CYS A 192 0.63 2.88 18.88
N ILE A 193 1.81 2.39 19.28
CA ILE A 193 3.08 3.13 19.17
C ILE A 193 3.41 3.40 17.70
N ILE A 194 3.30 2.40 16.83
CA ILE A 194 3.54 2.52 15.38
C ILE A 194 2.64 3.60 14.78
N LEU A 195 1.33 3.54 15.04
CA LEU A 195 0.37 4.51 14.51
C LEU A 195 0.66 5.94 14.99
N LYS A 196 0.99 6.12 16.28
CA LYS A 196 1.41 7.42 16.80
C LYS A 196 2.67 7.93 16.12
N THR A 197 3.67 7.07 15.92
CA THR A 197 4.91 7.45 15.24
C THR A 197 4.64 7.90 13.79
N ILE A 198 3.77 7.19 13.07
CA ILE A 198 3.34 7.55 11.71
C ILE A 198 2.69 8.96 11.72
N ILE A 199 1.76 9.20 12.65
CA ILE A 199 1.07 10.50 12.79
C ILE A 199 2.04 11.62 13.15
N GLU A 200 2.92 11.41 14.13
CA GLU A 200 3.92 12.38 14.56
C GLU A 200 4.91 12.77 13.46
N GLN A 201 5.18 11.86 12.54
CA GLN A 201 5.99 12.11 11.35
C GLN A 201 5.23 12.80 10.21
N GLY A 202 3.92 13.11 10.40
CA GLY A 202 3.08 13.70 9.36
C GLY A 202 2.79 12.75 8.20
N LYS A 203 2.86 11.44 8.45
CA LYS A 203 2.60 10.38 7.47
C LYS A 203 1.19 9.83 7.64
N GLY A 204 0.75 9.04 6.62
CA GLY A 204 -0.51 8.34 6.65
C GLY A 204 -0.38 6.83 6.71
N ILE A 205 -1.52 6.16 6.60
CA ILE A 205 -1.61 4.72 6.38
C ILE A 205 -2.41 4.43 5.11
N GLU A 206 -2.22 3.24 4.58
CA GLU A 206 -3.03 2.70 3.49
C GLU A 206 -4.10 1.76 4.04
N VAL A 207 -5.27 1.73 3.38
CA VAL A 207 -6.21 0.60 3.40
C VAL A 207 -6.03 -0.19 2.11
N ASN A 208 -5.44 -1.37 2.21
CA ASN A 208 -5.11 -2.23 1.09
C ASN A 208 -6.09 -3.41 1.00
N THR A 209 -6.72 -3.57 -0.16
CA THR A 209 -7.77 -4.58 -0.33
C THR A 209 -7.27 -5.95 -0.77
N ALA A 210 -5.95 -6.11 -1.06
CA ALA A 210 -5.39 -7.39 -1.47
C ALA A 210 -5.59 -8.50 -0.44
N GLY A 211 -5.64 -8.18 0.86
CA GLY A 211 -5.96 -9.16 1.90
C GLY A 211 -7.24 -9.96 1.60
N LEU A 212 -8.27 -9.28 1.10
CA LEU A 212 -9.53 -9.92 0.71
C LEU A 212 -9.38 -10.91 -0.47
N LYS A 213 -8.46 -10.63 -1.40
CA LYS A 213 -8.11 -11.54 -2.51
C LYS A 213 -7.49 -12.84 -1.99
N TYR A 214 -6.73 -12.76 -0.91
CA TYR A 214 -6.09 -13.90 -0.25
C TYR A 214 -6.96 -14.59 0.80
N GLY A 215 -8.26 -14.23 0.88
CA GLY A 215 -9.23 -14.87 1.77
C GLY A 215 -9.21 -14.34 3.21
N MET A 216 -8.55 -13.21 3.47
CA MET A 216 -8.69 -12.52 4.75
C MET A 216 -10.11 -11.95 4.90
N PRO A 217 -10.64 -11.86 6.13
CA PRO A 217 -12.00 -11.34 6.35
C PRO A 217 -12.14 -9.84 6.11
N GLU A 218 -11.04 -9.10 6.18
CA GLU A 218 -10.97 -7.63 6.08
C GLU A 218 -9.77 -7.19 5.24
N PRO A 219 -9.73 -5.92 4.77
CA PRO A 219 -8.54 -5.30 4.19
C PRO A 219 -7.36 -5.23 5.18
N ASN A 220 -6.19 -4.86 4.69
CA ASN A 220 -5.00 -4.58 5.47
C ASN A 220 -4.79 -3.06 5.64
N PRO A 221 -4.77 -2.52 6.88
CA PRO A 221 -5.13 -3.19 8.12
C PRO A 221 -6.64 -3.32 8.32
N CYS A 222 -7.06 -4.15 9.30
CA CYS A 222 -8.47 -4.36 9.64
C CYS A 222 -9.14 -3.09 10.17
N LEU A 223 -10.49 -3.06 10.17
CA LEU A 223 -11.29 -1.90 10.58
C LEU A 223 -10.90 -1.34 11.95
N ASP A 224 -10.65 -2.20 12.93
CA ASP A 224 -10.34 -1.74 14.29
C ASP A 224 -9.00 -1.01 14.37
N ILE A 225 -8.00 -1.41 13.60
CA ILE A 225 -6.72 -0.69 13.48
C ILE A 225 -6.92 0.65 12.76
N VAL A 226 -7.71 0.68 11.70
CA VAL A 226 -8.06 1.92 10.98
C VAL A 226 -8.81 2.89 11.90
N LYS A 227 -9.72 2.38 12.72
CA LYS A 227 -10.42 3.16 13.73
C LYS A 227 -9.48 3.69 14.83
N MET A 228 -8.57 2.86 15.32
CA MET A 228 -7.55 3.29 16.26
C MET A 228 -6.68 4.44 15.67
N TYR A 229 -6.29 4.33 14.39
CA TYR A 229 -5.55 5.38 13.71
C TYR A 229 -6.31 6.70 13.69
N HIS A 230 -7.61 6.67 13.33
CA HIS A 230 -8.47 7.84 13.38
C HIS A 230 -8.61 8.42 14.79
N ASP A 231 -8.87 7.57 15.80
CA ASP A 231 -9.06 7.99 17.20
C ASP A 231 -7.79 8.60 17.82
N LEU A 232 -6.60 8.22 17.30
CA LEU A 232 -5.31 8.81 17.64
C LEU A 232 -5.04 10.16 16.92
N GLY A 233 -5.94 10.61 16.04
CA GLY A 233 -5.81 11.86 15.29
C GLY A 233 -5.19 11.71 13.90
N GLY A 234 -5.11 10.49 13.37
CA GLY A 234 -4.68 10.24 11.99
C GLY A 234 -5.70 10.72 10.98
N GLU A 235 -5.25 11.49 9.99
CA GLU A 235 -6.11 12.09 8.96
C GLU A 235 -5.78 11.59 7.55
N ILE A 236 -4.51 11.25 7.27
CA ILE A 236 -4.03 10.85 5.96
C ILE A 236 -4.27 9.35 5.78
N ILE A 237 -5.21 8.97 4.91
CA ILE A 237 -5.53 7.58 4.63
C ILE A 237 -5.77 7.37 3.14
N THR A 238 -5.00 6.49 2.51
CA THR A 238 -5.14 6.12 1.10
C THR A 238 -5.85 4.78 0.95
N VAL A 239 -6.27 4.48 -0.28
CA VAL A 239 -6.91 3.20 -0.62
C VAL A 239 -6.19 2.61 -1.83
N GLY A 240 -5.76 1.36 -1.71
CA GLY A 240 -5.09 0.63 -2.78
C GLY A 240 -5.64 -0.78 -2.97
N SER A 241 -5.61 -1.26 -4.22
CA SER A 241 -5.98 -2.65 -4.53
C SER A 241 -4.78 -3.59 -4.51
N ASP A 242 -3.58 -3.07 -4.64
CA ASP A 242 -2.35 -3.84 -4.77
C ASP A 242 -2.47 -4.85 -5.94
N ALA A 243 -3.02 -4.33 -7.05
CA ALA A 243 -3.33 -5.13 -8.21
C ALA A 243 -2.09 -5.39 -9.06
N HIS A 244 -1.73 -6.66 -9.22
CA HIS A 244 -0.67 -7.15 -10.11
C HIS A 244 -1.22 -7.67 -11.44
N GLU A 245 -2.55 -7.68 -11.59
CA GLU A 245 -3.29 -8.04 -12.79
C GLU A 245 -4.54 -7.15 -12.90
N VAL A 246 -4.89 -6.71 -14.10
CA VAL A 246 -6.02 -5.80 -14.33
C VAL A 246 -7.35 -6.29 -13.76
N LYS A 247 -7.55 -7.61 -13.63
CA LYS A 247 -8.77 -8.19 -13.04
C LYS A 247 -8.96 -7.88 -11.56
N PHE A 248 -7.88 -7.50 -10.88
CA PHE A 248 -7.89 -7.11 -9.46
C PHE A 248 -7.83 -5.60 -9.24
N PHE A 249 -7.82 -4.81 -10.31
CA PHE A 249 -7.92 -3.35 -10.20
C PHE A 249 -9.16 -2.95 -9.42
N ALA A 250 -8.98 -2.10 -8.41
CA ALA A 250 -10.03 -1.65 -7.49
C ALA A 250 -10.81 -2.80 -6.82
N TYR A 251 -10.15 -3.93 -6.57
CA TYR A 251 -10.78 -5.12 -5.99
C TYR A 251 -11.43 -4.80 -4.65
N ARG A 252 -12.74 -5.09 -4.55
CA ARG A 252 -13.54 -4.88 -3.34
C ARG A 252 -13.53 -3.44 -2.78
N PHE A 253 -13.35 -2.43 -3.62
CA PHE A 253 -13.50 -1.03 -3.19
C PHE A 253 -14.93 -0.69 -2.73
N ASP A 254 -15.89 -1.54 -3.07
CA ASP A 254 -17.28 -1.46 -2.58
C ASP A 254 -17.37 -1.47 -1.05
N VAL A 255 -16.49 -2.20 -0.36
CA VAL A 255 -16.52 -2.29 1.12
C VAL A 255 -15.73 -1.19 1.82
N VAL A 256 -14.77 -0.56 1.13
CA VAL A 256 -13.80 0.36 1.78
C VAL A 256 -14.44 1.65 2.24
N ALA A 257 -15.34 2.26 1.45
CA ALA A 257 -15.92 3.53 1.87
C ALA A 257 -16.83 3.39 3.10
N ASP A 258 -17.55 2.27 3.22
CA ASP A 258 -18.32 2.00 4.43
C ASP A 258 -17.38 1.71 5.62
N MET A 259 -16.26 1.01 5.37
CA MET A 259 -15.24 0.80 6.38
C MET A 259 -14.65 2.13 6.88
N LEU A 260 -14.25 3.03 5.99
CA LEU A 260 -13.70 4.34 6.37
C LEU A 260 -14.71 5.19 7.13
N LYS A 261 -15.98 5.23 6.70
CA LYS A 261 -17.05 5.94 7.42
C LYS A 261 -17.28 5.35 8.81
N ASN A 262 -17.27 4.02 8.92
CA ASN A 262 -17.42 3.33 10.20
C ASN A 262 -16.23 3.57 11.14
N ALA A 263 -15.04 3.82 10.59
CA ALA A 263 -13.86 4.22 11.33
C ALA A 263 -13.86 5.71 11.73
N GLY A 264 -14.79 6.54 11.22
CA GLY A 264 -14.92 7.96 11.54
C GLY A 264 -14.44 8.92 10.47
N PHE A 265 -13.87 8.43 9.36
CA PHE A 265 -13.38 9.29 8.29
C PHE A 265 -14.52 9.91 7.47
N ASN A 266 -14.34 11.19 7.09
CA ASN A 266 -15.19 11.91 6.14
C ASN A 266 -14.52 12.06 4.77
N TYR A 267 -13.22 11.76 4.70
CA TYR A 267 -12.37 11.94 3.54
C TYR A 267 -11.41 10.76 3.44
N TYR A 268 -10.95 10.46 2.24
CA TYR A 268 -9.73 9.70 2.00
C TYR A 268 -8.73 10.60 1.27
N THR A 269 -7.48 10.17 1.15
CA THR A 269 -6.39 10.99 0.63
C THR A 269 -5.89 10.45 -0.71
N ILE A 270 -5.63 11.35 -1.64
CA ILE A 270 -4.80 11.10 -2.82
C ILE A 270 -3.56 11.99 -2.74
N PHE A 271 -2.52 11.64 -3.49
CA PHE A 271 -1.30 12.44 -3.52
C PHE A 271 -1.01 12.96 -4.92
N ASN A 272 -0.53 14.20 -4.97
CA ASN A 272 -0.03 14.86 -6.17
C ASN A 272 1.24 15.64 -5.81
N GLU A 273 2.34 15.39 -6.48
CA GLU A 273 3.65 15.99 -6.16
C GLU A 273 4.01 15.84 -4.65
N ARG A 274 3.76 14.67 -4.08
CA ARG A 274 3.98 14.34 -2.66
C ARG A 274 3.13 15.18 -1.67
N LYS A 275 2.06 15.82 -2.14
CA LYS A 275 1.16 16.61 -1.30
C LYS A 275 -0.18 15.90 -1.17
N PRO A 276 -0.70 15.75 0.07
CA PRO A 276 -1.99 15.12 0.29
C PRO A 276 -3.14 16.05 -0.16
N GLU A 277 -4.09 15.47 -0.89
CA GLU A 277 -5.36 16.08 -1.27
C GLU A 277 -6.50 15.25 -0.66
N PHE A 278 -7.38 15.90 0.12
CA PHE A 278 -8.48 15.22 0.81
C PHE A 278 -9.73 15.19 -0.06
N ILE A 279 -10.19 13.97 -0.35
CA ILE A 279 -11.35 13.70 -1.20
C ILE A 279 -12.50 13.20 -0.32
N ARG A 280 -13.66 13.86 -0.41
CA ARG A 280 -14.83 13.52 0.39
C ARG A 280 -15.38 12.12 0.03
N LEU A 281 -15.69 11.31 1.08
CA LEU A 281 -16.33 10.00 1.01
C LEU A 281 -17.82 10.07 0.68
#